data_e569ef379892540107f53a7fd1f8c4e2
#
_entry.id   e569ef379892540107f53a7fd1f8c4e2
#
_cell.length_a   1.000
_cell.length_b   1.000
_cell.length_c   1.000
_cell.angle_alpha   90.00
_cell.angle_beta   90.00
_cell.angle_gamma   90.00
#
_symmetry.space_group_name_H-M   'P 1'
#
loop_
_entity.id
_entity.type
_entity.pdbx_description
1 polymer ?
#
loop_
_entity_poly.entity_id
_entity_poly.type
_entity_poly.pdbx_seq_one_letter_code
_entity_poly.pdbx_strand_id
1 'polypeptide(L)'
;MKIKEQVLSREQMAHLRELGIDTSDASLCWRWSNEGGGWVLGFMNPLLQEISNPPHREGPFPAYTIGDLIEKLPKSIDFGYGEYDLEILISGEYKGVQYTSGGDYTPLSYSKPLLIESLYSILCGLAENHKELL
;
A
#
# COMPACT_ATOMS: atom_id res chain seq x y z
N MET A 1 18.17 -2.17 5.29
CA MET A 1 16.71 -2.06 5.52
C MET A 1 16.06 -3.43 5.36
N LYS A 2 15.22 -3.80 6.32
CA LYS A 2 14.56 -5.11 6.28
C LYS A 2 13.42 -5.13 5.27
N ILE A 3 13.12 -6.31 4.71
CA ILE A 3 12.04 -6.46 3.73
C ILE A 3 10.71 -5.94 4.27
N LYS A 4 10.37 -6.24 5.53
CA LYS A 4 9.12 -5.78 6.15
C LYS A 4 8.99 -4.26 6.23
N GLU A 5 10.08 -3.54 6.08
CA GLU A 5 10.09 -2.08 6.08
C GLU A 5 9.89 -1.50 4.69
N GLN A 6 9.89 -2.33 3.65
CA GLN A 6 9.81 -1.91 2.25
C GLN A 6 8.66 -2.51 1.48
N VAL A 7 8.08 -3.62 1.97
CA VAL A 7 7.05 -4.38 1.25
C VAL A 7 5.96 -4.80 2.23
N LEU A 8 4.69 -4.66 1.83
CA LEU A 8 3.57 -5.12 2.64
C LEU A 8 3.56 -6.64 2.76
N SER A 9 3.13 -7.13 3.91
CA SER A 9 2.96 -8.55 4.17
C SER A 9 1.77 -9.11 3.38
N ARG A 10 1.68 -10.46 3.30
CA ARG A 10 0.54 -11.12 2.69
C ARG A 10 -0.77 -10.74 3.38
N GLU A 11 -0.75 -10.63 4.70
CA GLU A 11 -1.92 -10.29 5.51
C GLU A 11 -2.39 -8.87 5.22
N GLN A 12 -1.46 -7.92 5.11
CA GLN A 12 -1.79 -6.53 4.76
C GLN A 12 -2.36 -6.45 3.35
N MET A 13 -1.78 -7.17 2.40
CA MET A 13 -2.29 -7.21 1.03
C MET A 13 -3.69 -7.83 0.95
N ALA A 14 -3.94 -8.89 1.73
CA ALA A 14 -5.26 -9.51 1.80
C ALA A 14 -6.29 -8.51 2.33
N HIS A 15 -5.92 -7.73 3.34
CA HIS A 15 -6.80 -6.70 3.89
C HIS A 15 -7.16 -5.63 2.85
N LEU A 16 -6.18 -5.19 2.07
CA LEU A 16 -6.44 -4.23 0.98
C LEU A 16 -7.45 -4.78 -0.03
N ARG A 17 -7.33 -6.06 -0.39
CA ARG A 17 -8.29 -6.71 -1.30
C ARG A 17 -9.68 -6.80 -0.68
N GLU A 18 -9.77 -7.08 0.63
CA GLU A 18 -11.05 -7.09 1.35
C GLU A 18 -11.70 -5.72 1.33
N LEU A 19 -10.91 -4.65 1.36
CA LEU A 19 -11.41 -3.28 1.23
C LEU A 19 -11.80 -2.92 -0.21
N GLY A 20 -11.57 -3.81 -1.17
CA GLY A 20 -11.95 -3.62 -2.56
C GLY A 20 -10.91 -2.95 -3.43
N ILE A 21 -9.67 -2.88 -2.97
CA ILE A 21 -8.58 -2.32 -3.77
C ILE A 21 -8.08 -3.38 -4.76
N ASP A 22 -7.96 -2.98 -6.02
CA ASP A 22 -7.33 -3.81 -7.04
C ASP A 22 -5.81 -3.78 -6.86
N THR A 23 -5.23 -4.91 -6.50
CA THR A 23 -3.81 -5.04 -6.21
C THR A 23 -3.01 -5.64 -7.38
N SER A 24 -3.63 -5.75 -8.57
CA SER A 24 -2.97 -6.32 -9.75
C SER A 24 -1.83 -5.46 -10.30
N ASP A 25 -1.75 -4.20 -9.87
CA ASP A 25 -0.71 -3.26 -10.26
C ASP A 25 0.55 -3.31 -9.37
N ALA A 26 0.64 -4.29 -8.48
CA ALA A 26 1.80 -4.46 -7.62
C ALA A 26 3.07 -4.79 -8.43
N SER A 27 4.20 -4.22 -8.01
CA SER A 27 5.49 -4.47 -8.65
C SER A 27 6.09 -5.83 -8.29
N LEU A 28 5.79 -6.34 -7.10
CA LEU A 28 6.34 -7.58 -6.58
C LEU A 28 5.23 -8.55 -6.22
N CYS A 29 5.62 -9.78 -5.94
CA CYS A 29 4.69 -10.79 -5.43
C CYS A 29 5.37 -11.69 -4.41
N TRP A 30 4.56 -12.23 -3.49
CA TRP A 30 4.97 -13.27 -2.58
C TRP A 30 4.70 -14.63 -3.22
N ARG A 31 5.70 -15.49 -3.27
CA ARG A 31 5.58 -16.86 -3.76
C ARG A 31 6.12 -17.84 -2.73
N TRP A 32 5.49 -18.99 -2.66
CA TRP A 32 6.00 -20.07 -1.82
C TRP A 32 7.21 -20.72 -2.48
N SER A 33 8.30 -20.90 -1.72
CA SER A 33 9.49 -21.61 -2.17
C SER A 33 9.52 -23.01 -1.56
N ASN A 34 9.40 -24.03 -2.40
CA ASN A 34 9.51 -25.42 -1.95
C ASN A 34 10.92 -25.76 -1.47
N GLU A 35 11.92 -25.13 -2.06
CA GLU A 35 13.32 -25.36 -1.68
C GLU A 35 13.65 -24.78 -0.31
N GLY A 36 13.17 -23.56 -0.04
CA GLY A 36 13.43 -22.85 1.21
C GLY A 36 12.37 -23.09 2.29
N GLY A 37 11.23 -23.65 1.93
CA GLY A 37 10.12 -23.85 2.86
C GLY A 37 9.54 -22.57 3.41
N GLY A 38 9.49 -21.50 2.61
CA GLY A 38 9.01 -20.20 3.05
C GLY A 38 8.56 -19.32 1.92
N TRP A 39 8.05 -18.15 2.28
CA TRP A 39 7.61 -17.13 1.34
C TRP A 39 8.78 -16.29 0.87
N VAL A 40 8.88 -16.10 -0.43
CA VAL A 40 9.93 -15.27 -1.05
C VAL A 40 9.31 -14.24 -1.97
N LEU A 41 10.01 -13.10 -2.13
CA LEU A 41 9.60 -12.06 -3.05
C LEU A 41 10.14 -12.32 -4.45
N GLY A 42 9.33 -12.02 -5.45
CA GLY A 42 9.71 -12.05 -6.84
C GLY A 42 9.03 -10.92 -7.59
N PHE A 43 9.44 -10.71 -8.84
CA PHE A 43 8.79 -9.72 -9.70
C PHE A 43 7.41 -10.22 -10.12
N MET A 44 6.47 -9.29 -10.21
CA MET A 44 5.13 -9.60 -10.69
C MET A 44 5.19 -9.90 -12.19
N ASN A 45 4.63 -11.05 -12.58
CA ASN A 45 4.58 -11.48 -13.97
C ASN A 45 3.11 -11.58 -14.39
N PRO A 46 2.67 -10.80 -15.40
CA PRO A 46 1.28 -10.85 -15.87
C PRO A 46 0.80 -12.26 -16.25
N LEU A 47 1.68 -13.09 -16.80
CA LEU A 47 1.34 -14.47 -17.14
C LEU A 47 0.99 -15.31 -15.90
N LEU A 48 1.68 -15.07 -14.79
CA LEU A 48 1.39 -15.76 -13.53
C LEU A 48 0.03 -15.34 -12.99
N GLN A 49 -0.36 -14.07 -13.17
CA GLN A 49 -1.68 -13.59 -12.76
C GLN A 49 -2.78 -14.26 -13.57
N GLU A 50 -2.60 -14.39 -14.89
CA GLU A 50 -3.58 -15.07 -15.75
C GLU A 50 -3.76 -16.53 -15.40
N ILE A 51 -2.66 -17.20 -15.07
CA ILE A 51 -2.67 -18.62 -14.71
C ILE A 51 -3.26 -18.84 -13.31
N SER A 52 -3.04 -17.89 -12.39
CA SER A 52 -3.39 -18.01 -10.98
C SER A 52 -4.51 -17.05 -10.57
N ASN A 53 -5.59 -16.95 -11.35
CA ASN A 53 -6.72 -16.08 -11.03
C ASN A 53 -7.98 -16.93 -10.76
N PRO A 54 -8.47 -17.07 -9.50
CA PRO A 54 -7.89 -16.45 -8.31
C PRO A 54 -6.50 -17.01 -8.00
N PRO A 55 -5.67 -16.26 -7.23
CA PRO A 55 -4.32 -16.73 -6.93
C PRO A 55 -4.34 -18.09 -6.24
N HIS A 56 -3.42 -18.95 -6.63
CA HIS A 56 -3.23 -20.23 -5.98
C HIS A 56 -2.82 -20.02 -4.52
N ARG A 57 -3.16 -20.97 -3.61
CA ARG A 57 -2.82 -20.82 -2.19
C ARG A 57 -1.31 -20.67 -1.94
N GLU A 58 -0.48 -21.11 -2.87
CA GLU A 58 0.98 -21.01 -2.81
C GLU A 58 1.50 -19.77 -3.53
N GLY A 59 0.60 -18.92 -3.96
CA GLY A 59 0.91 -17.70 -4.69
C GLY A 59 0.82 -17.87 -6.20
N PRO A 60 1.22 -16.84 -6.94
CA PRO A 60 1.74 -15.57 -6.44
C PRO A 60 0.65 -14.68 -5.82
N PHE A 61 1.00 -13.99 -4.73
CA PHE A 61 0.15 -12.98 -4.11
C PHE A 61 0.77 -11.61 -4.35
N PRO A 62 0.03 -10.62 -4.90
CA PRO A 62 0.57 -9.28 -5.11
C PRO A 62 1.17 -8.71 -3.82
N ALA A 63 2.25 -7.94 -3.95
CA ALA A 63 2.95 -7.35 -2.81
C ALA A 63 3.35 -5.91 -3.15
N TYR A 64 2.68 -4.94 -2.51
CA TYR A 64 3.00 -3.53 -2.71
C TYR A 64 4.29 -3.14 -2.02
N THR A 65 5.13 -2.42 -2.75
CA THR A 65 6.30 -1.72 -2.21
C THR A 65 5.89 -0.34 -1.74
N ILE A 66 6.82 0.38 -1.09
CA ILE A 66 6.63 1.80 -0.76
C ILE A 66 6.29 2.59 -2.04
N GLY A 67 7.02 2.35 -3.12
CA GLY A 67 6.76 3.02 -4.39
C GLY A 67 5.37 2.75 -4.95
N ASP A 68 4.92 1.50 -4.88
CA ASP A 68 3.58 1.13 -5.31
C ASP A 68 2.50 1.86 -4.51
N LEU A 69 2.68 1.94 -3.18
CA LEU A 69 1.74 2.63 -2.30
C LEU A 69 1.65 4.12 -2.64
N ILE A 70 2.80 4.76 -2.87
CA ILE A 70 2.84 6.17 -3.26
C ILE A 70 2.11 6.37 -4.59
N GLU A 71 2.33 5.49 -5.57
CA GLU A 71 1.63 5.57 -6.86
C GLU A 71 0.13 5.32 -6.73
N LYS A 72 -0.28 4.44 -5.81
CA LYS A 72 -1.70 4.12 -5.59
C LYS A 72 -2.45 5.28 -4.94
N LEU A 73 -1.80 6.05 -4.10
CA LEU A 73 -2.42 7.17 -3.40
C LEU A 73 -2.64 8.34 -4.36
N PRO A 74 -3.84 8.98 -4.33
CA PRO A 74 -4.06 10.21 -5.07
C PRO A 74 -3.06 11.29 -4.66
N LYS A 75 -2.53 12.04 -5.61
CA LYS A 75 -1.57 13.10 -5.32
C LYS A 75 -2.26 14.34 -4.75
N SER A 76 -3.56 14.49 -5.04
CA SER A 76 -4.38 15.59 -4.55
C SER A 76 -5.80 15.08 -4.37
N ILE A 77 -6.47 15.55 -3.33
CA ILE A 77 -7.86 15.14 -3.02
C ILE A 77 -8.67 16.39 -2.70
N ASP A 78 -9.86 16.47 -3.31
CA ASP A 78 -10.89 17.44 -2.93
C ASP A 78 -11.87 16.71 -1.99
N PHE A 79 -11.86 17.10 -0.72
CA PHE A 79 -12.74 16.53 0.30
C PHE A 79 -14.13 17.18 0.34
N GLY A 80 -14.43 18.10 -0.60
CA GLY A 80 -15.69 18.80 -0.65
C GLY A 80 -15.65 20.19 0.02
N TYR A 81 -14.59 20.47 0.76
CA TYR A 81 -14.38 21.76 1.44
C TYR A 81 -12.98 22.34 1.17
N GLY A 82 -12.28 21.79 0.21
CA GLY A 82 -10.95 22.25 -0.20
C GLY A 82 -10.14 21.15 -0.84
N GLU A 83 -9.11 21.55 -1.56
CA GLU A 83 -8.16 20.64 -2.20
C GLU A 83 -6.92 20.49 -1.33
N TYR A 84 -6.48 19.25 -1.13
CA TYR A 84 -5.36 18.91 -0.26
C TYR A 84 -4.38 18.01 -0.99
N ASP A 85 -3.10 18.31 -0.86
CA ASP A 85 -2.04 17.57 -1.52
C ASP A 85 -1.41 16.52 -0.61
N LEU A 86 -0.99 15.42 -1.20
CA LEU A 86 -0.26 14.37 -0.49
C LEU A 86 1.11 14.89 -0.08
N GLU A 87 1.44 14.74 1.19
CA GLU A 87 2.73 15.12 1.74
C GLU A 87 3.31 14.00 2.59
N ILE A 88 4.59 13.72 2.40
CA ILE A 88 5.33 12.74 3.19
C ILE A 88 6.34 13.48 4.05
N LEU A 89 6.27 13.26 5.36
CA LEU A 89 7.12 13.90 6.34
C LEU A 89 8.04 12.89 6.99
N ILE A 90 9.33 13.16 6.97
CA ILE A 90 10.32 12.30 7.63
C ILE A 90 11.01 13.10 8.70
N SER A 91 10.82 12.70 9.96
CA SER A 91 11.46 13.35 11.11
C SER A 91 11.73 12.32 12.20
N GLY A 92 12.90 12.36 12.79
CA GLY A 92 13.24 11.57 13.97
C GLY A 92 12.74 10.12 13.94
N GLU A 93 11.89 9.80 14.92
CA GLU A 93 11.38 8.44 15.14
C GLU A 93 10.15 8.10 14.29
N TYR A 94 9.50 9.10 13.67
CA TYR A 94 8.24 8.90 12.97
C TYR A 94 8.30 9.36 11.52
N LYS A 95 7.59 8.64 10.66
CA LYS A 95 7.41 8.99 9.26
C LYS A 95 5.92 9.21 9.04
N GLY A 96 5.54 10.44 8.68
CA GLY A 96 4.16 10.82 8.50
C GLY A 96 3.75 10.87 7.04
N VAL A 97 2.48 10.60 6.80
CA VAL A 97 1.84 10.76 5.49
C VAL A 97 0.53 11.48 5.74
N GLN A 98 0.28 12.55 4.97
CA GLN A 98 -0.91 13.37 5.19
C GLN A 98 -1.38 14.03 3.91
N TYR A 99 -2.64 14.49 3.95
CA TYR A 99 -3.17 15.41 2.93
C TYR A 99 -3.31 16.77 3.56
N THR A 100 -2.67 17.76 2.97
CA THR A 100 -2.59 19.12 3.54
C THR A 100 -2.68 20.20 2.47
N SER A 101 -3.20 21.36 2.85
CA SER A 101 -3.21 22.55 1.99
C SER A 101 -2.13 23.55 2.41
N GLY A 102 -1.25 23.16 3.34
CA GLY A 102 -0.26 24.07 3.91
C GLY A 102 -0.75 24.88 5.10
N GLY A 103 -2.02 24.71 5.47
CA GLY A 103 -2.61 25.37 6.65
C GLY A 103 -2.55 24.48 7.88
N ASP A 104 -3.28 24.88 8.93
CA ASP A 104 -3.31 24.16 10.19
C ASP A 104 -4.18 22.90 10.17
N TYR A 105 -5.01 22.74 9.16
CA TYR A 105 -5.94 21.63 9.06
C TYR A 105 -5.45 20.57 8.08
N THR A 106 -5.34 19.34 8.58
CA THR A 106 -5.01 18.16 7.78
C THR A 106 -6.15 17.16 7.94
N PRO A 107 -7.02 17.00 6.91
CA PRO A 107 -8.19 16.12 7.03
C PRO A 107 -7.83 14.65 7.21
N LEU A 108 -6.64 14.25 6.82
CA LEU A 108 -6.19 12.87 6.95
C LEU A 108 -4.68 12.84 7.17
N SER A 109 -4.26 12.21 8.27
CA SER A 109 -2.85 12.16 8.67
C SER A 109 -2.55 10.89 9.44
N TYR A 110 -1.46 10.23 9.10
CA TYR A 110 -0.97 9.05 9.80
C TYR A 110 0.52 9.17 10.03
N SER A 111 0.96 8.86 11.25
CA SER A 111 2.37 8.92 11.61
C SER A 111 2.76 7.64 12.36
N LYS A 112 3.68 6.89 11.80
CA LYS A 112 4.15 5.60 12.32
C LYS A 112 5.67 5.57 12.30
N PRO A 113 6.30 4.65 13.06
CA PRO A 113 7.76 4.50 13.02
C PRO A 113 8.29 4.14 11.63
N LEU A 114 7.55 3.35 10.84
CA LEU A 114 7.95 2.97 9.49
C LEU A 114 7.08 3.68 8.45
N LEU A 115 7.72 4.19 7.40
CA LEU A 115 6.99 4.86 6.32
C LEU A 115 5.95 3.95 5.68
N ILE A 116 6.27 2.68 5.46
CA ILE A 116 5.33 1.74 4.84
C ILE A 116 4.07 1.55 5.68
N GLU A 117 4.19 1.60 7.01
CA GLU A 117 3.04 1.50 7.90
C GLU A 117 2.12 2.72 7.76
N SER A 118 2.70 3.92 7.65
CA SER A 118 1.93 5.15 7.46
C SER A 118 1.24 5.16 6.11
N LEU A 119 1.93 4.74 5.05
CA LEU A 119 1.37 4.63 3.71
C LEU A 119 0.22 3.60 3.66
N TYR A 120 0.42 2.46 4.28
CA TYR A 120 -0.62 1.44 4.38
C TYR A 120 -1.84 1.95 5.14
N SER A 121 -1.61 2.64 6.26
CA SER A 121 -2.69 3.16 7.11
C SER A 121 -3.53 4.21 6.37
N ILE A 122 -2.89 5.14 5.64
CA ILE A 122 -3.63 6.17 4.92
C ILE A 122 -4.41 5.56 3.74
N LEU A 123 -3.84 4.57 3.06
CA LEU A 123 -4.55 3.87 1.99
C LEU A 123 -5.78 3.14 2.53
N CYS A 124 -5.65 2.45 3.66
CA CYS A 124 -6.78 1.79 4.32
C CYS A 124 -7.84 2.81 4.73
N GLY A 125 -7.43 3.95 5.29
CA GLY A 125 -8.36 5.01 5.69
C GLY A 125 -9.15 5.57 4.52
N LEU A 126 -8.50 5.77 3.38
CA LEU A 126 -9.18 6.21 2.15
C LEU A 126 -10.13 5.12 1.65
N ALA A 127 -9.71 3.86 1.63
CA ALA A 127 -10.54 2.76 1.17
C ALA A 127 -11.78 2.56 2.04
N GLU A 128 -11.67 2.77 3.35
CA GLU A 128 -12.78 2.61 4.27
C GLU A 128 -13.79 3.75 4.23
N ASN A 129 -13.31 4.99 4.06
CA ASN A 129 -14.14 6.18 4.24
C ASN A 129 -14.31 7.02 2.97
N HIS A 130 -13.40 6.90 2.01
CA HIS A 130 -13.35 7.74 0.81
C HIS A 130 -12.98 6.95 -0.42
N LYS A 131 -13.53 5.74 -0.56
CA LYS A 131 -13.17 4.81 -1.64
C LYS A 131 -13.35 5.41 -3.03
N GLU A 132 -14.33 6.29 -3.19
CA GLU A 132 -14.60 6.99 -4.44
C GLU A 132 -13.43 7.86 -4.91
N LEU A 133 -12.49 8.19 -4.03
CA LEU A 133 -11.33 9.00 -4.36
C LEU A 133 -10.12 8.18 -4.84
N LEU A 134 -10.21 6.86 -4.77
CA LEU A 134 -9.14 5.96 -5.20
C LEU A 134 -9.24 5.56 -6.67
#